data_022d47447dc6534e0e8c90ea57eec2d9
#
_entry.id   022d47447dc6534e0e8c90ea57eec2d9
#
_cell.length_a   1.000
_cell.length_b   1.000
_cell.length_c   1.000
_cell.angle_alpha   90.00
_cell.angle_beta   90.00
_cell.angle_gamma   90.00
#
_symmetry.space_group_name_H-M   'P 1'
#
loop_
_entity.id
_entity.type
_entity.pdbx_description
1 polymer ?
#
loop_
_entity_poly.entity_id
_entity_poly.type
_entity_poly.pdbx_seq_one_letter_code
_entity_poly.pdbx_strand_id
1 'polypeptide(L)'
;FNNEVGSVIPFEQAFNTSYLRQVDLNVAGATYQVDYTSERTNVIASGEWHINFATGSSNILNSSNKELETIYNLLVQAEDSKITIVGHTDNTGNYDLNKSLSEQRANSVVDYLTSRGINHSRIQLTSGKGSDEPIASNLTADGRAKNRRVQITLLN
;
A
#
# COMPACT_ATOMS: atom_id res chain seq x y z
N PHE A 1 -28.33 -3.38 -29.95
CA PHE A 1 -27.70 -3.87 -28.70
C PHE A 1 -26.26 -3.36 -28.68
N ASN A 2 -26.04 -2.20 -28.07
CA ASN A 2 -24.69 -1.68 -27.83
C ASN A 2 -24.24 -2.12 -26.45
N ASN A 3 -23.32 -3.07 -26.39
CA ASN A 3 -22.52 -3.35 -25.23
C ASN A 3 -21.41 -2.28 -25.18
N GLU A 4 -21.64 -1.17 -24.49
CA GLU A 4 -20.57 -0.30 -24.10
C GLU A 4 -19.87 -0.97 -22.90
N VAL A 5 -18.77 -1.62 -23.18
CA VAL A 5 -17.79 -2.06 -22.17
C VAL A 5 -17.29 -0.80 -21.48
N GLY A 6 -17.62 -0.64 -20.22
CA GLY A 6 -17.18 0.51 -19.41
C GLY A 6 -15.68 0.73 -19.58
N SER A 7 -15.30 1.94 -19.98
CA SER A 7 -13.91 2.31 -20.17
C SER A 7 -13.18 2.14 -18.84
N VAL A 8 -12.18 1.26 -18.82
CA VAL A 8 -11.23 1.13 -17.70
C VAL A 8 -10.50 2.46 -17.60
N ILE A 9 -10.75 3.20 -16.54
CA ILE A 9 -10.04 4.46 -16.27
C ILE A 9 -8.56 4.13 -16.06
N PRO A 10 -7.63 4.72 -16.83
CA PRO A 10 -6.21 4.52 -16.60
C PRO A 10 -5.84 4.88 -15.17
N PHE A 11 -4.95 4.12 -14.56
CA PHE A 11 -4.48 4.28 -13.17
C PHE A 11 -4.07 5.74 -12.85
N GLU A 12 -3.51 6.45 -13.81
CA GLU A 12 -3.10 7.85 -13.68
C GLU A 12 -4.27 8.84 -13.51
N GLN A 13 -5.48 8.48 -13.92
CA GLN A 13 -6.67 9.33 -13.76
C GLN A 13 -7.45 9.03 -12.47
N ALA A 14 -7.18 7.91 -11.81
CA ALA A 14 -7.86 7.52 -10.57
C ALA A 14 -7.49 8.43 -9.36
N PHE A 15 -6.42 9.23 -9.48
CA PHE A 15 -5.93 10.11 -8.41
C PHE A 15 -6.49 11.55 -8.46
N ASN A 16 -7.34 11.87 -9.43
CA ASN A 16 -8.01 13.16 -9.45
C ASN A 16 -9.29 13.09 -8.60
N THR A 17 -9.23 13.61 -7.39
CA THR A 17 -10.36 13.62 -6.43
C THR A 17 -11.59 14.33 -6.97
N SER A 18 -11.47 15.25 -7.94
CA SER A 18 -12.60 15.90 -8.59
C SER A 18 -13.38 14.93 -9.51
N TYR A 19 -12.74 13.86 -9.99
CA TYR A 19 -13.38 12.87 -10.84
C TYR A 19 -14.27 11.90 -10.05
N LEU A 20 -13.90 11.59 -8.80
CA LEU A 20 -14.70 10.71 -7.92
C LEU A 20 -16.03 11.32 -7.46
N ARG A 21 -16.22 12.64 -7.63
CA ARG A 21 -17.47 13.32 -7.31
C ARG A 21 -18.54 13.20 -8.40
N GLN A 22 -18.22 12.65 -9.56
CA GLN A 22 -19.12 12.60 -10.74
C GLN A 22 -19.36 11.19 -11.29
N VAL A 23 -19.10 10.14 -10.53
CA VAL A 23 -19.49 8.78 -10.94
C VAL A 23 -20.95 8.57 -10.55
N ASP A 24 -21.87 8.97 -11.43
CA ASP A 24 -23.26 8.53 -11.41
C ASP A 24 -23.30 7.04 -11.77
N LEU A 25 -23.27 6.18 -10.73
CA LEU A 25 -23.50 4.76 -10.88
C LEU A 25 -25.00 4.48 -11.04
N ASN A 26 -25.57 4.96 -12.17
CA ASN A 26 -26.93 4.61 -12.54
C ASN A 26 -26.91 3.29 -13.31
N VAL A 27 -26.82 2.18 -12.57
CA VAL A 27 -26.96 0.83 -13.12
C VAL A 27 -28.36 0.32 -12.78
N ALA A 28 -29.23 0.35 -13.78
CA ALA A 28 -30.48 -0.42 -13.88
C ALA A 28 -31.34 -0.49 -12.60
N GLY A 29 -31.93 0.62 -12.17
CA GLY A 29 -33.09 0.61 -11.24
C GLY A 29 -32.78 0.27 -9.77
N ALA A 30 -31.56 0.13 -9.36
CA ALA A 30 -31.15 0.00 -7.97
C ALA A 30 -30.63 1.35 -7.48
N THR A 31 -31.42 2.06 -6.67
CA THR A 31 -30.97 3.24 -5.95
C THR A 31 -30.04 2.78 -4.84
N TYR A 32 -28.72 2.81 -5.08
CA TYR A 32 -27.74 2.64 -4.02
C TYR A 32 -27.67 3.94 -3.25
N GLN A 33 -28.29 3.98 -2.09
CA GLN A 33 -28.07 5.03 -1.10
C GLN A 33 -26.73 4.75 -0.44
N VAL A 34 -25.68 5.44 -0.88
CA VAL A 34 -24.40 5.41 -0.17
C VAL A 34 -24.54 6.34 1.03
N ASP A 35 -24.68 5.76 2.21
CA ASP A 35 -24.67 6.52 3.46
C ASP A 35 -23.24 6.98 3.77
N TYR A 36 -22.98 8.27 3.53
CA TYR A 36 -21.68 8.91 3.77
C TYR A 36 -21.46 9.33 5.25
N THR A 37 -22.33 8.93 6.17
CA THR A 37 -22.29 9.40 7.56
C THR A 37 -21.50 8.54 8.54
N SER A 38 -21.00 7.37 8.13
CA SER A 38 -20.07 6.61 8.96
C SER A 38 -18.63 7.03 8.65
N GLU A 39 -17.81 7.22 9.68
CA GLU A 39 -16.37 7.46 9.64
C GLU A 39 -15.64 6.34 8.87
N ARG A 40 -15.84 6.31 7.57
CA ARG A 40 -15.11 5.39 6.68
C ARG A 40 -13.76 6.02 6.43
N THR A 41 -12.74 5.41 6.96
CA THR A 41 -11.39 5.59 6.43
C THR A 41 -11.46 5.17 4.96
N ASN A 42 -11.66 6.12 4.06
CA ASN A 42 -11.75 5.82 2.63
C ASN A 42 -10.36 5.44 2.15
N VAL A 43 -10.16 4.16 1.85
CA VAL A 43 -8.95 3.72 1.16
C VAL A 43 -8.99 4.31 -0.24
N ILE A 44 -8.09 5.26 -0.53
CA ILE A 44 -7.95 5.88 -1.84
C ILE A 44 -7.15 4.97 -2.76
N ALA A 45 -6.08 4.40 -2.22
CA ALA A 45 -5.23 3.46 -2.95
C ALA A 45 -4.58 2.50 -1.96
N SER A 46 -4.44 1.27 -2.37
CA SER A 46 -3.69 0.25 -1.65
C SER A 46 -2.77 -0.45 -2.64
N GLY A 47 -1.53 -0.62 -2.28
CA GLY A 47 -0.55 -1.30 -3.10
C GLY A 47 0.42 -2.12 -2.27
N GLU A 48 0.94 -3.16 -2.91
CA GLU A 48 1.99 -4.00 -2.36
C GLU A 48 3.28 -3.72 -3.13
N TRP A 49 4.29 -3.23 -2.41
CA TRP A 49 5.59 -2.94 -3.00
C TRP A 49 6.62 -3.92 -2.48
N HIS A 50 7.40 -4.47 -3.40
CA HIS A 50 8.50 -5.37 -3.08
C HIS A 50 9.75 -4.56 -2.84
N ILE A 51 9.85 -4.01 -1.63
CA ILE A 51 11.06 -3.31 -1.21
C ILE A 51 12.11 -4.34 -0.83
N ASN A 52 13.24 -4.29 -1.54
CA ASN A 52 14.35 -5.20 -1.31
C ASN A 52 15.24 -4.69 -0.17
N PHE A 53 15.52 -5.58 0.76
CA PHE A 53 16.39 -5.32 1.89
C PHE A 53 17.61 -6.24 1.85
N ALA A 54 18.68 -5.82 2.50
CA ALA A 54 19.81 -6.70 2.74
C ALA A 54 19.36 -7.92 3.60
N THR A 55 20.01 -9.05 3.39
CA THR A 55 19.65 -10.30 4.08
C THR A 55 19.68 -10.12 5.60
N GLY A 56 18.59 -10.50 6.28
CA GLY A 56 18.45 -10.38 7.73
C GLY A 56 18.49 -8.93 8.25
N SER A 57 18.26 -7.94 7.41
CA SER A 57 18.39 -6.52 7.74
C SER A 57 17.19 -5.71 7.27
N SER A 58 17.03 -4.52 7.83
CA SER A 58 16.11 -3.48 7.38
C SER A 58 16.76 -2.44 6.46
N ASN A 59 18.03 -2.61 6.09
CA ASN A 59 18.70 -1.73 5.14
C ASN A 59 18.12 -1.90 3.74
N ILE A 60 17.52 -0.83 3.22
CA ILE A 60 16.93 -0.80 1.88
C ILE A 60 18.04 -0.86 0.83
N LEU A 61 17.86 -1.73 -0.17
CA LEU A 61 18.79 -1.82 -1.29
C LEU A 61 18.44 -0.83 -2.40
N ASN A 62 19.46 -0.35 -3.12
CA ASN A 62 19.29 0.58 -4.24
C ASN A 62 18.38 0.06 -5.35
N SER A 63 18.22 -1.26 -5.46
CA SER A 63 17.27 -1.87 -6.40
C SER A 63 15.82 -1.47 -6.16
N SER A 64 15.48 -0.96 -4.98
CA SER A 64 14.12 -0.50 -4.64
C SER A 64 13.92 1.01 -4.82
N ASN A 65 14.89 1.73 -5.33
CA ASN A 65 14.79 3.19 -5.47
C ASN A 65 13.61 3.60 -6.36
N LYS A 66 13.32 2.83 -7.41
CA LYS A 66 12.21 3.13 -8.32
C LYS A 66 10.85 2.97 -7.62
N GLU A 67 10.68 1.91 -6.85
CA GLU A 67 9.47 1.63 -6.08
C GLU A 67 9.25 2.71 -5.01
N LEU A 68 10.29 3.06 -4.29
CA LEU A 68 10.26 4.11 -3.27
C LEU A 68 9.96 5.49 -3.85
N GLU A 69 10.51 5.80 -5.02
CA GLU A 69 10.24 7.04 -5.74
C GLU A 69 8.78 7.09 -6.19
N THR A 70 8.23 5.97 -6.67
CA THR A 70 6.81 5.86 -7.04
C THR A 70 5.91 6.13 -5.84
N ILE A 71 6.19 5.52 -4.69
CA ILE A 71 5.44 5.75 -3.44
C ILE A 71 5.53 7.22 -3.02
N TYR A 72 6.72 7.79 -3.05
CA TYR A 72 6.94 9.20 -2.71
C TYR A 72 6.11 10.12 -3.59
N ASN A 73 6.14 9.93 -4.91
CA ASN A 73 5.39 10.75 -5.86
C ASN A 73 3.87 10.64 -5.67
N LEU A 74 3.37 9.44 -5.36
CA LEU A 74 1.96 9.24 -5.01
C LEU A 74 1.57 10.07 -3.77
N LEU A 75 2.43 10.08 -2.75
CA LEU A 75 2.19 10.85 -1.53
C LEU A 75 2.29 12.36 -1.74
N VAL A 76 3.17 12.82 -2.63
CA VAL A 76 3.24 14.24 -2.99
C VAL A 76 1.97 14.68 -3.71
N GLN A 77 1.39 13.84 -4.57
CA GLN A 77 0.15 14.16 -5.27
C GLN A 77 -1.09 14.11 -4.37
N ALA A 78 -1.08 13.23 -3.37
CA ALA A 78 -2.19 13.05 -2.43
C ALA A 78 -1.88 13.74 -1.09
N GLU A 79 -1.71 15.04 -1.08
CA GLU A 79 -1.18 15.84 0.05
C GLU A 79 -1.92 15.65 1.38
N ASP A 80 -3.25 15.51 1.33
CA ASP A 80 -4.10 15.38 2.52
C ASP A 80 -4.25 13.93 3.00
N SER A 81 -3.75 12.96 2.24
CA SER A 81 -3.92 11.55 2.56
C SER A 81 -2.98 11.11 3.67
N LYS A 82 -3.49 10.26 4.54
CA LYS A 82 -2.70 9.50 5.51
C LYS A 82 -2.28 8.17 4.92
N ILE A 83 -1.27 7.56 5.50
CA ILE A 83 -0.76 6.26 5.06
C ILE A 83 -0.61 5.28 6.21
N THR A 84 -0.81 4.00 5.89
CA THR A 84 -0.38 2.90 6.74
C THR A 84 0.71 2.12 6.02
N ILE A 85 1.71 1.67 6.77
CA ILE A 85 2.86 0.92 6.24
C ILE A 85 3.00 -0.36 7.05
N VAL A 86 2.86 -1.50 6.40
CA VAL A 86 2.91 -2.82 7.05
C VAL A 86 3.97 -3.70 6.40
N GLY A 87 4.94 -4.14 7.20
CA GLY A 87 5.99 -5.05 6.75
C GLY A 87 5.60 -6.52 6.93
N HIS A 88 6.04 -7.36 6.01
CA HIS A 88 5.83 -8.81 6.02
C HIS A 88 7.13 -9.56 5.73
N THR A 89 7.21 -10.79 6.21
CA THR A 89 8.30 -11.73 5.89
C THR A 89 7.73 -13.02 5.29
N ASP A 90 8.61 -13.86 4.78
CA ASP A 90 8.30 -15.27 4.62
C ASP A 90 8.38 -15.99 5.99
N ASN A 91 8.10 -17.29 6.00
CA ASN A 91 8.12 -18.09 7.22
C ASN A 91 9.50 -18.68 7.56
N THR A 92 10.56 -18.24 6.91
CA THR A 92 11.92 -18.75 7.16
C THR A 92 12.47 -18.15 8.45
N GLY A 93 12.98 -18.99 9.33
CA GLY A 93 13.64 -18.56 10.58
C GLY A 93 12.70 -18.47 11.79
N ASN A 94 13.11 -17.69 12.77
CA ASN A 94 12.38 -17.54 14.02
C ASN A 94 11.22 -16.56 13.88
N TYR A 95 10.07 -16.91 14.45
CA TYR A 95 8.84 -16.10 14.38
C TYR A 95 9.01 -14.69 14.98
N ASP A 96 9.56 -14.61 16.20
CA ASP A 96 9.69 -13.32 16.90
C ASP A 96 10.71 -12.41 16.20
N LEU A 97 11.79 -12.99 15.68
CA LEU A 97 12.74 -12.23 14.86
C LEU A 97 12.11 -11.72 13.56
N ASN A 98 11.29 -12.52 12.91
CA ASN A 98 10.55 -12.11 11.72
C ASN A 98 9.56 -10.98 12.02
N LYS A 99 8.89 -11.05 13.17
CA LYS A 99 8.00 -10.00 13.64
C LYS A 99 8.75 -8.67 13.79
N SER A 100 9.83 -8.69 14.56
CA SER A 100 10.69 -7.52 14.76
C SER A 100 11.32 -7.01 13.46
N LEU A 101 11.81 -7.90 12.60
CA LEU A 101 12.43 -7.53 11.33
C LEU A 101 11.43 -6.86 10.38
N SER A 102 10.20 -7.36 10.32
CA SER A 102 9.15 -6.77 9.47
C SER A 102 8.78 -5.36 9.93
N GLU A 103 8.74 -5.12 11.24
CA GLU A 103 8.50 -3.80 11.80
C GLU A 103 9.68 -2.84 11.50
N GLN A 104 10.91 -3.27 11.68
CA GLN A 104 12.09 -2.49 11.33
C GLN A 104 12.12 -2.12 9.84
N ARG A 105 11.70 -3.01 8.94
CA ARG A 105 11.58 -2.75 7.52
C ARG A 105 10.51 -1.71 7.19
N ALA A 106 9.35 -1.81 7.84
CA ALA A 106 8.31 -0.80 7.71
C ALA A 106 8.81 0.58 8.18
N ASN A 107 9.51 0.63 9.32
CA ASN A 107 10.12 1.87 9.82
C ASN A 107 11.17 2.45 8.87
N SER A 108 12.00 1.62 8.23
CA SER A 108 12.98 2.10 7.25
C SER A 108 12.31 2.77 6.04
N VAL A 109 11.12 2.32 5.64
CA VAL A 109 10.34 3.00 4.60
C VAL A 109 9.78 4.33 5.11
N VAL A 110 9.31 4.40 6.37
CA VAL A 110 8.90 5.66 7.01
C VAL A 110 10.05 6.65 7.02
N ASP A 111 11.24 6.23 7.46
CA ASP A 111 12.43 7.07 7.53
C ASP A 111 12.83 7.60 6.16
N TYR A 112 12.76 6.77 5.13
CA TYR A 112 13.00 7.19 3.75
C TYR A 112 12.02 8.28 3.32
N LEU A 113 10.72 8.10 3.52
CA LEU A 113 9.69 9.04 3.11
C LEU A 113 9.79 10.37 3.88
N THR A 114 9.98 10.30 5.19
CA THR A 114 10.09 11.49 6.05
C THR A 114 11.37 12.29 5.78
N SER A 115 12.48 11.61 5.52
CA SER A 115 13.73 12.28 5.12
C SER A 115 13.61 13.07 3.82
N ARG A 116 12.64 12.73 2.97
CA ARG A 116 12.31 13.43 1.72
C ARG A 116 11.22 14.48 1.86
N GLY A 117 10.75 14.73 3.07
CA GLY A 117 9.80 15.81 3.36
C GLY A 117 8.35 15.38 3.52
N ILE A 118 8.02 14.09 3.48
CA ILE A 118 6.68 13.62 3.86
C ILE A 118 6.51 13.85 5.37
N ASN A 119 5.48 14.60 5.74
CA ASN A 119 5.23 14.91 7.14
C ASN A 119 4.89 13.63 7.92
N HIS A 120 5.56 13.42 9.06
CA HIS A 120 5.34 12.26 9.92
C HIS A 120 3.89 12.16 10.41
N SER A 121 3.17 13.28 10.54
CA SER A 121 1.74 13.29 10.93
C SER A 121 0.83 12.58 9.92
N ARG A 122 1.31 12.33 8.72
CA ARG A 122 0.62 11.55 7.68
C ARG A 122 0.79 10.03 7.85
N ILE A 123 1.73 9.59 8.68
CA ILE A 123 1.93 8.18 8.99
C ILE A 123 0.94 7.79 10.09
N GLN A 124 -0.16 7.15 9.70
CA GLN A 124 -1.20 6.75 10.65
C GLN A 124 -0.85 5.48 11.41
N LEU A 125 -0.23 4.53 10.73
CA LEU A 125 0.16 3.26 11.32
C LEU A 125 1.44 2.74 10.64
N THR A 126 2.36 2.27 11.46
CA THR A 126 3.51 1.48 11.02
C THR A 126 3.54 0.20 11.84
N SER A 127 3.60 -0.96 11.21
CA SER A 127 3.62 -2.24 11.92
C SER A 127 4.33 -3.33 11.15
N GLY A 128 4.78 -4.36 11.88
CA GLY A 128 5.30 -5.61 11.33
C GLY A 128 4.34 -6.76 11.60
N LYS A 129 3.99 -7.50 10.57
CA LYS A 129 3.17 -8.71 10.64
C LYS A 129 4.01 -9.99 10.64
N GLY A 130 5.32 -9.88 10.38
CA GLY A 130 6.14 -11.07 10.24
C GLY A 130 5.59 -11.98 9.14
N SER A 131 5.48 -13.25 9.44
CA SER A 131 4.95 -14.28 8.53
C SER A 131 3.45 -14.59 8.71
N ASP A 132 2.70 -13.76 9.44
CA ASP A 132 1.31 -14.05 9.82
C ASP A 132 0.34 -13.97 8.64
N GLU A 133 0.62 -13.12 7.66
CA GLU A 133 -0.28 -12.82 6.54
C GLU A 133 0.41 -13.12 5.18
N PRO A 134 0.61 -14.40 4.83
CA PRO A 134 1.22 -14.76 3.56
C PRO A 134 0.23 -14.53 2.40
N ILE A 135 0.71 -13.99 1.28
CA ILE A 135 -0.06 -13.84 0.04
C ILE A 135 0.26 -14.93 -0.99
N ALA A 136 1.29 -15.73 -0.73
CA ALA A 136 1.70 -16.83 -1.58
C ALA A 136 2.24 -18.00 -0.75
N SER A 137 2.42 -19.15 -1.40
CA SER A 137 2.91 -20.34 -0.72
C SER A 137 4.36 -20.17 -0.24
N ASN A 138 4.60 -20.38 1.04
CA ASN A 138 5.94 -20.41 1.61
C ASN A 138 6.77 -21.64 1.22
N LEU A 139 6.16 -22.64 0.57
CA LEU A 139 6.86 -23.85 0.13
C LEU A 139 7.77 -23.59 -1.07
N THR A 140 7.48 -22.59 -1.88
CA THR A 140 8.27 -22.24 -3.06
C THR A 140 9.14 -21.01 -2.83
N ALA A 141 10.27 -20.94 -3.52
CA ALA A 141 11.16 -19.77 -3.46
C ALA A 141 10.44 -18.49 -3.95
N ASP A 142 9.67 -18.60 -5.03
CA ASP A 142 8.91 -17.48 -5.60
C ASP A 142 7.80 -17.01 -4.64
N GLY A 143 7.11 -17.94 -4.00
CA GLY A 143 6.08 -17.59 -3.02
C GLY A 143 6.67 -16.90 -1.80
N ARG A 144 7.80 -17.38 -1.27
CA ARG A 144 8.52 -16.70 -0.19
C ARG A 144 8.98 -15.29 -0.61
N ALA A 145 9.45 -15.13 -1.85
CA ALA A 145 9.83 -13.82 -2.37
C ALA A 145 8.65 -12.85 -2.39
N LYS A 146 7.45 -13.29 -2.78
CA LYS A 146 6.23 -12.49 -2.73
C LYS A 146 5.80 -12.13 -1.31
N ASN A 147 6.00 -13.04 -0.34
CA ASN A 147 5.67 -12.78 1.06
C ASN A 147 6.59 -11.75 1.71
N ARG A 148 7.83 -11.61 1.26
CA ARG A 148 8.76 -10.56 1.71
C ARG A 148 8.41 -9.23 1.03
N ARG A 149 7.44 -8.51 1.57
CA ARG A 149 6.88 -7.28 0.99
C ARG A 149 6.62 -6.21 2.03
N VAL A 150 6.44 -5.00 1.56
CA VAL A 150 5.85 -3.90 2.34
C VAL A 150 4.54 -3.51 1.66
N GLN A 151 3.49 -3.50 2.44
CA GLN A 151 2.17 -3.05 2.02
C GLN A 151 1.97 -1.60 2.46
N ILE A 152 1.53 -0.75 1.52
CA ILE A 152 1.23 0.65 1.80
C ILE A 152 -0.22 0.90 1.39
N THR A 153 -0.97 1.55 2.28
CA THR A 153 -2.36 1.92 2.02
C THR A 153 -2.51 3.42 2.24
N LEU A 154 -3.04 4.11 1.22
CA LEU A 154 -3.42 5.53 1.31
C LEU A 154 -4.86 5.63 1.80
N LEU A 155 -5.05 6.50 2.77
CA LEU A 155 -6.33 6.75 3.46
C LEU A 155 -6.69 8.23 3.30
N ASN A 156 -7.98 8.49 3.16
CA ASN A 156 -8.52 9.85 3.12
C ASN A 156 -9.10 10.24 4.48
#